data_0c84692ca7e944ec65c5e894af46e2c0
#
_entry.id   0c84692ca7e944ec65c5e894af46e2c0
#
_cell.length_a   1.000
_cell.length_b   1.000
_cell.length_c   1.000
_cell.angle_alpha   90.00
_cell.angle_beta   90.00
_cell.angle_gamma   90.00
#
_symmetry.space_group_name_H-M   'P 1'
#
loop_
_entity.id
_entity.type
_entity.pdbx_description
1 polymer ?
#
loop_
_entity_poly.entity_id
_entity_poly.type
_entity_poly.pdbx_seq_one_letter_code
_entity_poly.pdbx_strand_id
1 'polypeptide(L)'
;MKNLSLFFFIVILVGCGHKESNGQHLDLETSKKEQLEFAKEATKKFIPNPDSAKFRNQIGECGEVSYKEADSDYVPFQRFIVLSKDIVLVENQTDQKQFELSWKNGCTPSWK
;
A
#
# COMPACT_ATOMS: atom_id res chain seq x y z
N MET A 1 18.30 -14.61 -52.67
CA MET A 1 19.29 -14.62 -51.69
C MET A 1 19.18 -13.54 -50.68
N LYS A 2 19.03 -12.35 -51.10
CA LYS A 2 18.92 -11.30 -50.15
C LYS A 2 17.66 -11.33 -49.37
N ASN A 3 16.71 -11.94 -49.87
CA ASN A 3 15.43 -11.89 -49.22
C ASN A 3 15.41 -12.53 -47.87
N LEU A 4 16.26 -13.43 -47.65
CA LEU A 4 16.20 -14.13 -46.42
C LEU A 4 16.36 -13.27 -45.24
N SER A 5 17.02 -12.21 -45.37
CA SER A 5 17.27 -11.41 -44.17
C SER A 5 16.05 -10.87 -43.51
N LEU A 6 14.98 -10.79 -44.18
CA LEU A 6 13.84 -10.19 -43.60
C LEU A 6 13.16 -11.02 -42.54
N PHE A 7 13.34 -12.26 -42.57
CA PHE A 7 12.62 -13.07 -41.64
C PHE A 7 12.89 -12.81 -40.19
N PHE A 8 14.06 -12.46 -39.86
CA PHE A 8 14.39 -12.32 -38.47
C PHE A 8 13.55 -11.39 -37.71
N PHE A 9 13.28 -10.25 -38.19
CA PHE A 9 12.59 -9.27 -37.42
C PHE A 9 11.38 -9.82 -36.80
N ILE A 10 10.65 -10.53 -37.53
CA ILE A 10 9.41 -11.01 -37.10
C ILE A 10 9.50 -11.76 -35.79
N VAL A 11 10.50 -12.55 -35.72
CA VAL A 11 10.67 -13.37 -34.56
C VAL A 11 10.76 -12.57 -33.26
N ILE A 12 11.49 -11.52 -33.36
CA ILE A 12 11.72 -10.73 -32.17
C ILE A 12 10.47 -10.17 -31.57
N LEU A 13 9.61 -9.68 -32.37
CA LEU A 13 8.41 -9.08 -31.88
C LEU A 13 7.58 -10.02 -31.07
N VAL A 14 7.49 -11.20 -31.53
CA VAL A 14 6.67 -12.17 -30.86
C VAL A 14 7.09 -12.37 -29.42
N GLY A 15 8.35 -12.47 -29.21
CA GLY A 15 8.83 -12.71 -27.87
C GLY A 15 8.42 -11.67 -26.88
N CYS A 16 8.48 -10.44 -27.27
CA CYS A 16 8.18 -9.37 -26.34
C CYS A 16 6.77 -9.38 -25.85
N GLY A 17 5.84 -9.62 -26.72
CA GLY A 17 4.47 -9.59 -26.33
C GLY A 17 4.10 -10.61 -25.29
N HIS A 18 4.68 -11.74 -25.37
CA HIS A 18 4.33 -12.80 -24.46
C HIS A 18 4.63 -12.49 -23.02
N LYS A 19 5.73 -11.90 -22.78
CA LYS A 19 6.13 -11.63 -21.42
C LYS A 19 5.18 -10.73 -20.71
N GLU A 20 4.69 -9.76 -21.39
CA GLU A 20 3.81 -8.83 -20.74
C GLU A 20 2.53 -9.46 -20.27
N SER A 21 1.97 -10.31 -21.05
CA SER A 21 0.73 -10.94 -20.66
C SER A 21 0.87 -11.72 -19.37
N ASN A 22 1.92 -12.43 -19.24
CA ASN A 22 2.11 -13.25 -18.06
C ASN A 22 2.34 -12.41 -16.82
N GLY A 23 3.04 -11.35 -16.95
CA GLY A 23 3.34 -10.51 -15.83
C GLY A 23 2.12 -9.92 -15.18
N GLN A 24 1.12 -9.64 -15.92
CA GLN A 24 -0.07 -9.01 -15.39
C GLN A 24 -0.74 -9.79 -14.28
N HIS A 25 -0.83 -11.06 -14.45
CA HIS A 25 -1.50 -11.87 -13.47
C HIS A 25 -0.81 -11.84 -12.12
N LEU A 26 0.48 -11.87 -12.14
CA LEU A 26 1.25 -11.83 -10.91
C LEU A 26 1.22 -10.46 -10.26
N ASP A 27 1.12 -9.44 -11.07
CA ASP A 27 1.17 -8.08 -10.57
C ASP A 27 0.06 -7.73 -9.61
N LEU A 28 -1.10 -8.34 -9.77
CA LEU A 28 -2.22 -8.01 -8.90
C LEU A 28 -1.93 -8.31 -7.45
N GLU A 29 -1.44 -9.48 -7.15
CA GLU A 29 -1.14 -9.83 -5.78
C GLU A 29 0.06 -9.10 -5.25
N THR A 30 1.06 -8.92 -6.09
CA THR A 30 2.23 -8.15 -5.70
C THR A 30 1.84 -6.73 -5.37
N SER A 31 0.95 -6.15 -6.16
CA SER A 31 0.48 -4.80 -5.93
C SER A 31 -0.21 -4.64 -4.59
N LYS A 32 -1.03 -5.59 -4.24
CA LYS A 32 -1.73 -5.55 -2.97
C LYS A 32 -0.75 -5.59 -1.81
N LYS A 33 0.19 -6.49 -1.90
CA LYS A 33 1.19 -6.63 -0.87
C LYS A 33 2.01 -5.36 -0.74
N GLU A 34 2.41 -4.81 -1.86
CA GLU A 34 3.20 -3.59 -1.86
C GLU A 34 2.41 -2.43 -1.29
N GLN A 35 1.12 -2.40 -1.55
CA GLN A 35 0.28 -1.35 -1.02
C GLN A 35 0.20 -1.41 0.50
N LEU A 36 0.08 -2.60 1.04
CA LEU A 36 0.05 -2.77 2.49
C LEU A 36 1.39 -2.38 3.12
N GLU A 37 2.49 -2.75 2.48
CA GLU A 37 3.80 -2.39 2.99
C GLU A 37 4.03 -0.89 2.89
N PHE A 38 3.58 -0.29 1.81
CA PHE A 38 3.69 1.15 1.65
C PHE A 38 2.94 1.86 2.77
N ALA A 39 1.75 1.39 3.09
CA ALA A 39 0.96 2.00 4.15
C ALA A 39 1.65 1.88 5.50
N LYS A 40 2.26 0.76 5.78
CA LYS A 40 3.00 0.58 7.02
C LYS A 40 4.17 1.55 7.11
N GLU A 41 4.95 1.62 6.05
CA GLU A 41 6.13 2.48 6.08
C GLU A 41 5.76 3.94 6.17
N ALA A 42 4.72 4.34 5.48
CA ALA A 42 4.25 5.71 5.56
C ALA A 42 3.78 6.05 6.96
N THR A 43 3.01 5.15 7.57
CA THR A 43 2.48 5.38 8.90
C THR A 43 3.58 5.48 9.95
N LYS A 44 4.63 4.69 9.80
CA LYS A 44 5.72 4.71 10.76
C LYS A 44 6.38 6.07 10.89
N LYS A 45 6.32 6.88 9.85
CA LYS A 45 6.92 8.20 9.90
C LYS A 45 6.16 9.16 10.80
N PHE A 46 4.95 8.82 11.14
CA PHE A 46 4.08 9.73 11.91
C PHE A 46 3.80 9.27 13.33
N ILE A 47 4.44 8.21 13.76
CA ILE A 47 4.26 7.72 15.13
C ILE A 47 5.60 7.70 15.85
N PRO A 48 5.59 7.82 17.17
CA PRO A 48 6.83 7.67 17.92
C PRO A 48 7.24 6.20 17.94
N ASN A 49 8.54 5.97 18.07
CA ASN A 49 9.10 4.62 18.13
C ASN A 49 8.59 3.72 17.00
N PRO A 50 8.88 4.09 15.76
CA PRO A 50 8.35 3.32 14.63
C PRO A 50 8.72 1.84 14.66
N ASP A 51 9.84 1.49 15.26
CA ASP A 51 10.24 0.10 15.33
C ASP A 51 9.32 -0.72 16.23
N SER A 52 8.56 -0.07 17.09
CA SER A 52 7.63 -0.78 17.96
C SER A 52 6.28 -1.02 17.31
N ALA A 53 6.06 -0.46 16.14
CA ALA A 53 4.75 -0.49 15.51
C ALA A 53 4.23 -1.89 15.23
N LYS A 54 2.97 -2.10 15.59
CA LYS A 54 2.27 -3.33 15.28
C LYS A 54 1.03 -2.96 14.49
N PHE A 55 0.80 -3.67 13.40
CA PHE A 55 -0.30 -3.36 12.50
C PHE A 55 -1.32 -4.50 12.47
N ARG A 56 -2.58 -4.14 12.28
CA ARG A 56 -3.62 -5.14 12.10
C ARG A 56 -4.77 -4.55 11.30
N ASN A 57 -5.63 -5.42 10.79
CA ASN A 57 -6.84 -5.01 10.06
C ASN A 57 -6.57 -4.02 8.94
N GLN A 58 -5.50 -4.25 8.21
CA GLN A 58 -5.16 -3.37 7.10
C GLN A 58 -6.03 -3.66 5.88
N ILE A 59 -6.59 -2.60 5.32
CA ILE A 59 -7.36 -2.70 4.09
C ILE A 59 -6.93 -1.53 3.22
N GLY A 60 -6.23 -1.82 2.13
CA GLY A 60 -5.73 -0.76 1.27
C GLY A 60 -4.81 0.16 2.03
N GLU A 61 -5.18 1.40 2.13
CA GLU A 61 -4.37 2.41 2.80
C GLU A 61 -4.86 2.73 4.20
N CYS A 62 -5.72 1.88 4.73
CA CYS A 62 -6.27 2.08 6.07
C CYS A 62 -5.93 0.90 6.95
N GLY A 63 -6.04 1.09 8.25
CA GLY A 63 -5.77 0.00 9.17
C GLY A 63 -5.69 0.48 10.60
N GLU A 64 -5.09 -0.35 11.43
CA GLU A 64 -4.89 -0.02 12.84
C GLU A 64 -3.44 -0.24 13.22
N VAL A 65 -2.93 0.62 14.08
CA VAL A 65 -1.55 0.53 14.50
C VAL A 65 -1.46 0.75 16.01
N SER A 66 -0.59 -0.02 16.65
CA SER A 66 -0.26 0.15 18.06
C SER A 66 1.25 0.38 18.12
N TYR A 67 1.67 1.22 19.04
CA TYR A 67 3.09 1.55 19.14
C TYR A 67 3.38 2.00 20.55
N LYS A 68 4.66 2.06 20.90
CA LYS A 68 5.07 2.52 22.21
C LYS A 68 5.31 4.01 22.19
N GLU A 69 4.87 4.68 23.22
CA GLU A 69 5.17 6.09 23.38
C GLU A 69 6.34 6.22 24.32
N ALA A 70 7.45 6.74 23.79
CA ALA A 70 8.68 6.86 24.56
C ALA A 70 9.03 5.49 25.12
N ASP A 71 9.26 5.39 26.41
CA ASP A 71 9.63 4.11 27.02
C ASP A 71 8.44 3.43 27.68
N SER A 72 7.25 3.91 27.38
CA SER A 72 6.06 3.37 28.01
C SER A 72 5.56 2.13 27.33
N ASP A 73 4.41 1.68 27.77
CA ASP A 73 3.75 0.56 27.18
C ASP A 73 3.12 0.95 25.84
N TYR A 74 2.60 -0.04 25.16
CA TYR A 74 1.92 0.18 23.90
C TYR A 74 0.63 0.95 24.12
N VAL A 75 0.35 1.88 23.21
CA VAL A 75 -0.94 2.54 23.22
C VAL A 75 -1.94 1.59 22.61
N PRO A 76 -3.24 1.77 22.90
CA PRO A 76 -4.26 0.95 22.24
C PRO A 76 -4.18 1.15 20.74
N PHE A 77 -4.64 0.17 19.99
CA PHE A 77 -4.62 0.29 18.54
C PHE A 77 -5.37 1.53 18.09
N GLN A 78 -4.74 2.29 17.21
CA GLN A 78 -5.30 3.51 16.66
C GLN A 78 -5.57 3.29 15.18
N ARG A 79 -6.71 3.76 14.70
CA ARG A 79 -6.96 3.68 13.26
C ARG A 79 -6.05 4.67 12.54
N PHE A 80 -5.68 4.34 11.32
CA PHE A 80 -4.86 5.24 10.53
C PHE A 80 -5.32 5.23 9.08
N ILE A 81 -5.07 6.33 8.40
CA ILE A 81 -5.41 6.48 6.99
C ILE A 81 -4.20 7.09 6.29
N VAL A 82 -3.70 6.41 5.26
CA VAL A 82 -2.59 6.93 4.48
C VAL A 82 -3.15 7.65 3.26
N LEU A 83 -3.04 8.95 3.24
CA LEU A 83 -3.53 9.73 2.11
C LEU A 83 -2.45 9.87 1.05
N SER A 84 -1.21 9.90 1.47
CA SER A 84 -0.06 9.88 0.57
C SER A 84 1.15 9.53 1.41
N LYS A 85 2.29 9.37 0.79
CA LYS A 85 3.47 9.00 1.55
C LYS A 85 3.85 10.05 2.58
N ASP A 86 3.37 11.26 2.41
CA ASP A 86 3.69 12.35 3.32
C ASP A 86 2.51 12.81 4.16
N ILE A 87 1.36 12.21 4.00
CA ILE A 87 0.16 12.61 4.74
C ILE A 87 -0.52 11.39 5.29
N VAL A 88 -0.43 11.20 6.60
CA VAL A 88 -1.06 10.07 7.27
C VAL A 88 -1.84 10.61 8.47
N LEU A 89 -3.08 10.17 8.59
CA LEU A 89 -3.91 10.54 9.72
C LEU A 89 -3.91 9.39 10.71
N VAL A 90 -3.57 9.68 11.95
CA VAL A 90 -3.63 8.69 13.01
C VAL A 90 -4.67 9.17 13.99
N GLU A 91 -5.55 8.29 14.39
CA GLU A 91 -6.73 8.66 15.14
C GLU A 91 -6.47 9.55 16.36
N ASN A 92 -5.51 9.18 17.18
CA ASN A 92 -5.24 9.95 18.39
C ASN A 92 -4.40 11.20 18.15
N GLN A 93 -4.04 11.47 16.90
CA GLN A 93 -3.27 12.66 16.54
C GLN A 93 -4.05 13.59 15.62
N THR A 94 -5.30 13.27 15.37
CA THR A 94 -6.11 14.01 14.41
C THR A 94 -7.41 14.42 15.08
N ASP A 95 -7.97 15.56 14.68
CA ASP A 95 -9.27 15.96 15.15
C ASP A 95 -10.27 14.85 14.91
N GLN A 96 -11.04 14.50 15.93
CA GLN A 96 -11.92 13.35 15.85
C GLN A 96 -12.94 13.46 14.72
N LYS A 97 -13.54 14.59 14.58
CA LYS A 97 -14.51 14.82 13.52
C LYS A 97 -13.91 14.65 12.15
N GLN A 98 -12.76 15.24 11.97
CA GLN A 98 -12.06 15.17 10.70
C GLN A 98 -11.65 13.75 10.40
N PHE A 99 -11.17 13.04 11.40
CA PHE A 99 -10.75 11.66 11.22
C PHE A 99 -11.92 10.78 10.81
N GLU A 100 -13.04 10.92 11.51
CA GLU A 100 -14.20 10.08 11.21
C GLU A 100 -14.71 10.31 9.79
N LEU A 101 -14.67 11.55 9.37
CA LEU A 101 -15.11 11.87 8.03
C LEU A 101 -14.21 11.22 6.99
N SER A 102 -12.91 11.32 7.19
CA SER A 102 -11.95 10.70 6.27
C SER A 102 -12.06 9.19 6.27
N TRP A 103 -12.26 8.62 7.44
CA TRP A 103 -12.40 7.18 7.56
C TRP A 103 -13.63 6.69 6.83
N LYS A 104 -14.72 7.37 7.03
CA LYS A 104 -15.96 7.00 6.40
C LYS A 104 -15.87 7.07 4.88
N ASN A 105 -15.22 8.10 4.37
CA ASN A 105 -15.14 8.29 2.94
C ASN A 105 -14.08 7.45 2.26
N GLY A 106 -13.00 7.17 2.95
CA GLY A 106 -11.87 6.50 2.32
C GLY A 106 -11.62 5.07 2.72
N CYS A 107 -12.12 4.65 3.87
CA CYS A 107 -11.78 3.35 4.40
C CYS A 107 -12.94 2.37 4.52
N THR A 108 -14.15 2.88 4.52
CA THR A 108 -15.31 1.98 4.63
C THR A 108 -15.47 1.24 3.32
N PRO A 109 -15.53 -0.07 3.35
CA PRO A 109 -15.67 -0.83 2.12
C PRO A 109 -16.97 -0.48 1.41
N SER A 110 -16.92 -0.44 0.11
CA SER A 110 -18.08 -0.04 -0.66
C SER A 110 -19.18 -1.07 -0.65
N TRP A 111 -18.86 -2.29 -0.26
CA TRP A 111 -19.88 -3.32 -0.24
C TRP A 111 -20.75 -3.26 1.02
N LYS A 112 -20.46 -2.35 1.88
CA LYS A 112 -21.28 -2.23 3.08
C LYS A 112 -22.54 -1.44 2.88
#